data_1efcaf3c5ea85c7be75105e6168ea7ab
#
_entry.id   1efcaf3c5ea85c7be75105e6168ea7ab
#
_cell.length_a   1.000
_cell.length_b   1.000
_cell.length_c   1.000
_cell.angle_alpha   90.00
_cell.angle_beta   90.00
_cell.angle_gamma   90.00
#
_symmetry.space_group_name_H-M   'P 1'
#
loop_
_entity.id
_entity.type
_entity.pdbx_description
1 polymer ?
#
loop_
_entity_poly.entity_id
_entity_poly.type
_entity_poly.pdbx_seq_one_letter_code
_entity_poly.pdbx_strand_id
1 'polypeptide(L)'
;MAFQAFDQFHKFENKIWLSSPTMHGDEQHWVDEAIRANWVSTVGENINEVERLAAEKIGCEQAVALSCGTAALHLAIRLCGEQLYGQPKAGRGSLEGHKVFCSDMTFDATVNPVAYEGGEAVFIDTERDTWNMDPVALEKAFELYPDVRLVVIAHLYGTPGKIAELQAVCAKHNALIVEDAAESFGASYQGVQTGRFGTIGTISFNGNKIITGSSGGMLLTDSKRDAHKARKWSTQSREAAAWYQHEELGYNYRMSNIIAGVVRGQMPYLEEHIAQKKAIYERYKEGFKDLPVTMNPYDETNSRPNFWLSCLLVDEKAMCRQVRDDHEAVYIKERGKSCPTEILETLAHFNAEGRPIWKPMHMQPVYMNHAFVTTEGNGRGNTNAYIAGEGQDIGKGIFARGLCLPSDNKMTPAQQDVIIEMVKKCFE
;
A
#
# COMPACT_ATOMS: atom_id res chain seq x y z
N MET A 1 -9.22 24.62 -26.44
CA MET A 1 -9.64 25.75 -25.55
C MET A 1 -9.36 25.49 -24.07
N ALA A 2 -9.40 24.26 -23.58
CA ALA A 2 -9.24 23.97 -22.13
C ALA A 2 -7.90 24.41 -21.49
N PHE A 3 -6.80 24.48 -22.24
CA PHE A 3 -5.47 24.79 -21.72
C PHE A 3 -4.87 26.13 -22.15
N GLN A 4 -5.66 27.04 -22.73
CA GLN A 4 -5.15 28.38 -23.14
C GLN A 4 -4.60 29.20 -21.95
N ALA A 5 -5.11 29.00 -20.74
CA ALA A 5 -4.56 29.65 -19.55
C ALA A 5 -3.17 29.17 -19.17
N PHE A 6 -2.66 28.10 -19.79
CA PHE A 6 -1.38 27.45 -19.52
C PHE A 6 -0.36 27.61 -20.68
N ASP A 7 -0.58 28.54 -21.63
CA ASP A 7 0.29 28.73 -22.81
C ASP A 7 1.74 29.07 -22.45
N GLN A 8 2.00 29.53 -21.22
CA GLN A 8 3.36 29.79 -20.72
C GLN A 8 4.15 28.51 -20.39
N PHE A 9 3.50 27.37 -20.23
CA PHE A 9 4.15 26.11 -19.91
C PHE A 9 4.43 25.30 -21.17
N HIS A 10 5.52 24.55 -21.13
CA HIS A 10 5.88 23.61 -22.20
C HIS A 10 5.77 22.19 -21.69
N LYS A 11 5.38 21.27 -22.57
CA LYS A 11 5.36 19.84 -22.24
C LYS A 11 6.77 19.37 -21.88
N PHE A 12 6.87 18.56 -20.84
CA PHE A 12 8.12 17.89 -20.52
C PHE A 12 8.52 16.98 -21.69
N GLU A 13 9.75 17.06 -22.11
CA GLU A 13 10.30 16.21 -23.18
C GLU A 13 10.19 14.73 -22.82
N ASN A 14 10.65 14.38 -21.61
CA ASN A 14 10.48 13.06 -21.03
C ASN A 14 9.35 13.06 -20.04
N LYS A 15 8.58 11.97 -20.00
CA LYS A 15 7.48 11.82 -19.04
C LYS A 15 8.00 11.89 -17.60
N ILE A 16 7.38 12.74 -16.80
CA ILE A 16 7.57 12.74 -15.35
C ILE A 16 6.61 11.72 -14.75
N TRP A 17 7.17 10.67 -14.19
CA TRP A 17 6.38 9.56 -13.66
C TRP A 17 5.87 9.84 -12.24
N LEU A 18 4.81 9.15 -11.85
CA LEU A 18 4.34 9.12 -10.47
C LEU A 18 5.42 8.53 -9.54
N SER A 19 5.89 7.36 -9.89
CA SER A 19 7.01 6.67 -9.23
C SER A 19 7.49 5.57 -10.16
N SER A 20 8.71 5.66 -10.65
CA SER A 20 9.31 4.68 -11.54
C SER A 20 10.56 4.07 -10.92
N PRO A 21 11.00 2.90 -11.39
CA PRO A 21 12.24 2.29 -10.89
C PRO A 21 13.44 3.23 -11.01
N THR A 22 14.27 3.28 -9.96
CA THR A 22 15.55 3.99 -9.98
C THR A 22 16.66 2.96 -9.85
N MET A 23 17.44 2.78 -10.94
CA MET A 23 18.52 1.82 -11.02
C MET A 23 19.87 2.48 -10.72
N HIS A 24 20.77 1.74 -10.07
CA HIS A 24 22.10 2.20 -9.64
C HIS A 24 23.24 1.50 -10.37
N GLY A 25 22.95 0.37 -11.05
CA GLY A 25 23.91 -0.43 -11.78
C GLY A 25 24.29 -1.74 -11.05
N ASP A 26 24.20 -1.78 -9.74
CA ASP A 26 24.48 -2.99 -8.94
C ASP A 26 23.49 -4.13 -9.24
N GLU A 27 22.27 -3.78 -9.67
CA GLU A 27 21.24 -4.74 -10.09
C GLU A 27 21.71 -5.62 -11.23
N GLN A 28 22.37 -5.00 -12.23
CA GLN A 28 22.90 -5.72 -13.40
C GLN A 28 23.97 -6.73 -12.97
N HIS A 29 24.85 -6.34 -12.04
CA HIS A 29 25.90 -7.23 -11.51
C HIS A 29 25.31 -8.53 -10.93
N TRP A 30 24.30 -8.42 -10.06
CA TRP A 30 23.70 -9.59 -9.39
C TRP A 30 22.85 -10.45 -10.35
N VAL A 31 22.20 -9.85 -11.35
CA VAL A 31 21.51 -10.57 -12.41
C VAL A 31 22.50 -11.35 -13.28
N ASP A 32 23.59 -10.72 -13.72
CA ASP A 32 24.62 -11.36 -14.52
C ASP A 32 25.31 -12.50 -13.78
N GLU A 33 25.52 -12.35 -12.46
CA GLU A 33 26.06 -13.41 -11.63
C GLU A 33 25.14 -14.62 -11.52
N ALA A 34 23.83 -14.38 -11.34
CA ALA A 34 22.84 -15.46 -11.32
C ALA A 34 22.81 -16.24 -12.65
N ILE A 35 22.91 -15.52 -13.78
CA ILE A 35 22.96 -16.13 -15.12
C ILE A 35 24.26 -16.93 -15.29
N ARG A 36 25.42 -16.36 -14.92
CA ARG A 36 26.71 -17.00 -15.02
C ARG A 36 26.81 -18.26 -14.16
N ALA A 37 26.25 -18.22 -12.96
CA ALA A 37 26.18 -19.37 -12.06
C ALA A 37 25.10 -20.39 -12.46
N ASN A 38 24.30 -20.09 -13.47
CA ASN A 38 23.14 -20.88 -13.93
C ASN A 38 22.06 -21.10 -12.84
N TRP A 39 21.94 -20.14 -11.90
CA TRP A 39 20.89 -20.13 -10.88
C TRP A 39 19.80 -19.11 -11.23
N VAL A 40 19.01 -19.40 -12.26
CA VAL A 40 17.95 -18.52 -12.79
C VAL A 40 16.54 -18.94 -12.36
N SER A 41 16.45 -19.86 -11.41
CA SER A 41 15.19 -20.44 -10.90
C SER A 41 14.79 -19.77 -9.57
N THR A 42 13.97 -20.46 -8.78
CA THR A 42 13.47 -20.05 -7.47
C THR A 42 14.39 -20.50 -6.31
N VAL A 43 15.63 -20.76 -6.63
CA VAL A 43 16.73 -21.11 -5.70
C VAL A 43 17.97 -20.31 -6.11
N GLY A 44 18.73 -19.79 -5.15
CA GLY A 44 19.98 -19.10 -5.41
C GLY A 44 20.37 -18.12 -4.31
N GLU A 45 21.60 -17.62 -4.40
CA GLU A 45 22.21 -16.79 -3.37
C GLU A 45 21.53 -15.41 -3.25
N ASN A 46 21.07 -14.83 -4.35
CA ASN A 46 20.37 -13.56 -4.27
C ASN A 46 19.09 -13.63 -3.42
N ILE A 47 18.38 -14.76 -3.49
CA ILE A 47 17.18 -14.97 -2.67
C ILE A 47 17.57 -15.03 -1.18
N ASN A 48 18.62 -15.81 -0.84
CA ASN A 48 19.08 -15.93 0.54
C ASN A 48 19.51 -14.58 1.10
N GLU A 49 20.25 -13.82 0.31
CA GLU A 49 20.76 -12.51 0.73
C GLU A 49 19.66 -11.47 0.87
N VAL A 50 18.67 -11.43 -0.04
CA VAL A 50 17.53 -10.52 0.08
C VAL A 50 16.68 -10.86 1.31
N GLU A 51 16.48 -12.14 1.63
CA GLU A 51 15.80 -12.55 2.87
C GLU A 51 16.59 -12.08 4.10
N ARG A 52 17.89 -12.25 4.11
CA ARG A 52 18.77 -11.79 5.21
C ARG A 52 18.73 -10.27 5.38
N LEU A 53 18.90 -9.52 4.29
CA LEU A 53 18.90 -8.05 4.30
C LEU A 53 17.53 -7.49 4.74
N ALA A 54 16.44 -8.09 4.28
CA ALA A 54 15.09 -7.68 4.67
C ALA A 54 14.84 -7.96 6.17
N ALA A 55 15.22 -9.15 6.66
CA ALA A 55 15.09 -9.50 8.08
C ALA A 55 15.90 -8.56 8.98
N GLU A 56 17.14 -8.25 8.59
CA GLU A 56 18.01 -7.31 9.30
C GLU A 56 17.42 -5.89 9.31
N LYS A 57 16.96 -5.39 8.16
CA LYS A 57 16.38 -4.05 8.05
C LYS A 57 15.12 -3.89 8.88
N ILE A 58 14.25 -4.89 8.88
CA ILE A 58 12.99 -4.88 9.62
C ILE A 58 13.19 -5.19 11.10
N GLY A 59 14.22 -5.96 11.43
CA GLY A 59 14.50 -6.43 12.79
C GLY A 59 13.64 -7.64 13.17
N CYS A 60 13.28 -8.51 12.23
CA CYS A 60 12.58 -9.77 12.46
C CYS A 60 13.51 -10.98 12.30
N GLU A 61 13.11 -12.14 12.85
CA GLU A 61 13.94 -13.36 12.77
C GLU A 61 13.91 -14.03 11.39
N GLN A 62 12.82 -13.90 10.66
CA GLN A 62 12.58 -14.63 9.42
C GLN A 62 11.98 -13.72 8.35
N ALA A 63 12.51 -13.81 7.15
CA ALA A 63 11.93 -13.27 5.94
C ALA A 63 11.78 -14.37 4.89
N VAL A 64 10.70 -14.32 4.11
CA VAL A 64 10.44 -15.31 3.05
C VAL A 64 10.17 -14.56 1.75
N ALA A 65 11.09 -14.68 0.81
CA ALA A 65 11.00 -14.02 -0.50
C ALA A 65 9.96 -14.71 -1.39
N LEU A 66 9.01 -13.92 -1.89
CA LEU A 66 7.84 -14.39 -2.65
C LEU A 66 7.73 -13.65 -3.99
N SER A 67 6.91 -14.17 -4.90
CA SER A 67 6.77 -13.67 -6.27
C SER A 67 6.15 -12.26 -6.35
N CYS A 68 5.37 -11.85 -5.36
CA CYS A 68 4.77 -10.50 -5.25
C CYS A 68 4.24 -10.23 -3.84
N GLY A 69 3.91 -8.97 -3.55
CA GLY A 69 3.29 -8.56 -2.28
C GLY A 69 1.96 -9.27 -2.02
N THR A 70 1.12 -9.45 -3.04
CA THR A 70 -0.15 -10.17 -2.92
C THR A 70 0.05 -11.63 -2.48
N ALA A 71 1.09 -12.30 -2.99
CA ALA A 71 1.45 -13.65 -2.56
C ALA A 71 1.89 -13.68 -1.08
N ALA A 72 2.62 -12.64 -0.64
CA ALA A 72 3.02 -12.51 0.76
C ALA A 72 1.80 -12.30 1.68
N LEU A 73 0.89 -11.40 1.31
CA LEU A 73 -0.37 -11.17 2.02
C LEU A 73 -1.24 -12.43 2.07
N HIS A 74 -1.35 -13.14 0.94
CA HIS A 74 -2.13 -14.38 0.88
C HIS A 74 -1.60 -15.43 1.87
N LEU A 75 -0.30 -15.69 1.85
CA LEU A 75 0.29 -16.65 2.79
C LEU A 75 0.22 -16.17 4.24
N ALA A 76 0.38 -14.87 4.50
CA ALA A 76 0.23 -14.29 5.83
C ALA A 76 -1.20 -14.47 6.38
N ILE A 77 -2.21 -14.15 5.58
CA ILE A 77 -3.63 -14.30 5.94
C ILE A 77 -3.99 -15.77 6.16
N ARG A 78 -3.53 -16.66 5.28
CA ARG A 78 -3.73 -18.11 5.43
C ARG A 78 -3.09 -18.67 6.69
N LEU A 79 -1.86 -18.26 7.02
CA LEU A 79 -1.17 -18.67 8.26
C LEU A 79 -1.92 -18.22 9.51
N CYS A 80 -2.36 -16.95 9.54
CA CYS A 80 -3.16 -16.43 10.64
C CYS A 80 -4.53 -17.12 10.73
N GLY A 81 -5.19 -17.40 9.61
CA GLY A 81 -6.43 -18.15 9.57
C GLY A 81 -6.27 -19.57 10.13
N GLU A 82 -5.22 -20.28 9.74
CA GLU A 82 -4.95 -21.62 10.31
C GLU A 82 -4.58 -21.58 11.81
N GLN A 83 -3.90 -20.52 12.25
CA GLN A 83 -3.60 -20.34 13.67
C GLN A 83 -4.87 -20.10 14.50
N LEU A 84 -5.82 -19.37 13.96
CA LEU A 84 -7.08 -19.01 14.65
C LEU A 84 -8.13 -20.11 14.58
N TYR A 85 -8.28 -20.76 13.44
CA TYR A 85 -9.43 -21.62 13.15
C TYR A 85 -9.03 -23.08 12.82
N GLY A 86 -7.74 -23.37 12.83
CA GLY A 86 -7.22 -24.69 12.50
C GLY A 86 -7.00 -24.90 11.00
N GLN A 87 -6.40 -26.03 10.65
CA GLN A 87 -6.10 -26.37 9.27
C GLN A 87 -7.40 -26.58 8.50
N PRO A 88 -7.61 -25.90 7.35
CA PRO A 88 -8.83 -26.09 6.54
C PRO A 88 -8.86 -27.46 5.91
N LYS A 89 -10.05 -27.93 5.56
CA LYS A 89 -10.21 -29.13 4.72
C LYS A 89 -9.57 -28.88 3.36
N ALA A 90 -9.11 -29.95 2.72
CA ALA A 90 -8.53 -29.86 1.38
C ALA A 90 -9.47 -29.14 0.40
N GLY A 91 -8.94 -28.16 -0.31
CA GLY A 91 -9.69 -27.35 -1.26
C GLY A 91 -10.53 -26.22 -0.63
N ARG A 92 -10.36 -25.97 0.67
CA ARG A 92 -11.04 -24.89 1.39
C ARG A 92 -10.05 -23.82 1.84
N GLY A 93 -10.57 -22.59 1.97
CA GLY A 93 -9.81 -21.50 2.56
C GLY A 93 -9.80 -21.54 4.09
N SER A 94 -8.80 -20.92 4.70
CA SER A 94 -8.63 -20.89 6.15
C SER A 94 -9.61 -19.93 6.87
N LEU A 95 -10.35 -19.12 6.11
CA LEU A 95 -11.26 -18.10 6.62
C LEU A 95 -12.73 -18.34 6.27
N GLU A 96 -13.08 -19.56 5.78
CA GLU A 96 -14.47 -19.84 5.41
C GLU A 96 -15.44 -19.60 6.57
N GLY A 97 -16.45 -18.75 6.32
CA GLY A 97 -17.46 -18.39 7.32
C GLY A 97 -17.00 -17.37 8.35
N HIS A 98 -15.79 -16.84 8.23
CA HIS A 98 -15.24 -15.85 9.14
C HIS A 98 -15.14 -14.45 8.51
N LYS A 99 -15.35 -13.42 9.34
CA LYS A 99 -15.12 -12.03 8.97
C LYS A 99 -13.71 -11.60 9.35
N VAL A 100 -13.18 -10.63 8.57
CA VAL A 100 -11.86 -10.03 8.77
C VAL A 100 -11.98 -8.52 8.68
N PHE A 101 -11.43 -7.78 9.63
CA PHE A 101 -11.37 -6.34 9.55
C PHE A 101 -10.21 -5.92 8.64
N CYS A 102 -10.48 -5.02 7.70
CA CYS A 102 -9.51 -4.55 6.73
C CYS A 102 -9.49 -3.03 6.65
N SER A 103 -8.32 -2.45 6.44
CA SER A 103 -8.21 -1.03 6.08
C SER A 103 -9.08 -0.74 4.86
N ASP A 104 -9.84 0.35 4.91
CA ASP A 104 -10.70 0.78 3.80
C ASP A 104 -9.93 1.55 2.74
N MET A 105 -9.08 2.51 3.16
CA MET A 105 -8.17 3.20 2.24
C MET A 105 -6.90 2.41 2.05
N THR A 106 -6.90 1.57 1.04
CA THR A 106 -5.75 0.75 0.67
C THR A 106 -5.82 0.33 -0.79
N PHE A 107 -4.74 -0.29 -1.28
CA PHE A 107 -4.76 -0.99 -2.55
C PHE A 107 -5.51 -2.32 -2.42
N ASP A 108 -6.19 -2.73 -3.47
CA ASP A 108 -7.02 -3.92 -3.55
C ASP A 108 -6.31 -5.23 -3.08
N ALA A 109 -5.00 -5.33 -3.33
CA ALA A 109 -4.21 -6.49 -2.93
C ALA A 109 -4.17 -6.75 -1.41
N THR A 110 -4.43 -5.75 -0.57
CA THR A 110 -4.54 -5.91 0.89
C THR A 110 -5.73 -6.79 1.26
N VAL A 111 -6.80 -6.73 0.48
CA VAL A 111 -8.11 -7.33 0.80
C VAL A 111 -8.37 -8.62 0.02
N ASN A 112 -7.98 -8.68 -1.25
CA ASN A 112 -8.25 -9.83 -2.12
C ASN A 112 -7.89 -11.18 -1.49
N PRO A 113 -6.76 -11.34 -0.75
CA PRO A 113 -6.42 -12.59 -0.11
C PRO A 113 -7.42 -13.07 0.96
N VAL A 114 -8.17 -12.16 1.58
CA VAL A 114 -9.27 -12.53 2.50
C VAL A 114 -10.33 -13.31 1.73
N ALA A 115 -10.71 -12.82 0.54
CA ALA A 115 -11.66 -13.49 -0.33
C ALA A 115 -11.11 -14.81 -0.91
N TYR A 116 -9.79 -14.87 -1.24
CA TYR A 116 -9.15 -16.11 -1.69
C TYR A 116 -9.25 -17.22 -0.64
N GLU A 117 -9.17 -16.88 0.63
CA GLU A 117 -9.30 -17.78 1.76
C GLU A 117 -10.76 -17.99 2.23
N GLY A 118 -11.75 -17.51 1.46
CA GLY A 118 -13.18 -17.68 1.73
C GLY A 118 -13.73 -16.81 2.87
N GLY A 119 -12.97 -15.81 3.31
CA GLY A 119 -13.38 -14.86 4.34
C GLY A 119 -14.21 -13.70 3.79
N GLU A 120 -14.90 -13.00 4.67
CA GLU A 120 -15.67 -11.80 4.37
C GLU A 120 -14.98 -10.57 4.97
N ALA A 121 -14.53 -9.64 4.14
CA ALA A 121 -13.95 -8.39 4.60
C ALA A 121 -15.02 -7.47 5.19
N VAL A 122 -14.72 -6.85 6.33
CA VAL A 122 -15.44 -5.72 6.92
C VAL A 122 -14.48 -4.54 6.90
N PHE A 123 -14.83 -3.48 6.19
CA PHE A 123 -13.96 -2.32 6.03
C PHE A 123 -14.07 -1.38 7.22
N ILE A 124 -12.92 -0.92 7.68
CA ILE A 124 -12.81 0.03 8.78
C ILE A 124 -12.39 1.37 8.19
N ASP A 125 -13.18 2.41 8.48
CA ASP A 125 -12.91 3.76 7.98
C ASP A 125 -11.52 4.25 8.41
N THR A 126 -11.06 5.27 7.72
CA THR A 126 -9.76 5.89 7.94
C THR A 126 -9.87 7.11 8.87
N GLU A 127 -8.77 7.56 9.42
CA GLU A 127 -8.68 8.77 10.22
C GLU A 127 -7.89 9.87 9.50
N ARG A 128 -7.99 11.11 9.99
CA ARG A 128 -7.51 12.31 9.26
C ARG A 128 -6.03 12.58 9.43
N ASP A 129 -5.40 12.06 10.49
CA ASP A 129 -4.05 12.45 10.89
C ASP A 129 -2.96 11.69 10.13
N THR A 130 -3.28 10.51 9.61
CA THR A 130 -2.34 9.67 8.84
C THR A 130 -2.98 9.04 7.58
N TRP A 131 -4.30 9.18 7.40
CA TRP A 131 -5.10 8.54 6.35
C TRP A 131 -5.10 7.01 6.40
N ASN A 132 -4.82 6.45 7.56
CA ASN A 132 -4.83 5.01 7.80
C ASN A 132 -6.03 4.58 8.66
N MET A 133 -6.15 3.29 8.93
CA MET A 133 -7.27 2.73 9.71
C MET A 133 -7.47 3.48 11.02
N ASP A 134 -8.73 3.84 11.31
CA ASP A 134 -9.11 4.54 12.53
C ASP A 134 -9.24 3.56 13.71
N PRO A 135 -8.45 3.72 14.79
CA PRO A 135 -8.57 2.86 15.99
C PRO A 135 -9.93 2.93 16.67
N VAL A 136 -10.62 4.08 16.60
CA VAL A 136 -11.96 4.25 17.18
C VAL A 136 -13.00 3.50 16.37
N ALA A 137 -12.92 3.58 15.04
CA ALA A 137 -13.78 2.80 14.15
C ALA A 137 -13.51 1.29 14.30
N LEU A 138 -12.24 0.89 14.49
CA LEU A 138 -11.87 -0.51 14.76
C LEU A 138 -12.48 -1.02 16.07
N GLU A 139 -12.44 -0.24 17.15
CA GLU A 139 -13.09 -0.60 18.42
C GLU A 139 -14.60 -0.77 18.22
N LYS A 140 -15.26 0.14 17.48
CA LYS A 140 -16.68 0.03 17.13
C LYS A 140 -16.99 -1.21 16.30
N ALA A 141 -16.08 -1.58 15.39
CA ALA A 141 -16.24 -2.81 14.62
C ALA A 141 -16.23 -4.06 15.51
N PHE A 142 -15.38 -4.12 16.53
CA PHE A 142 -15.38 -5.22 17.49
C PHE A 142 -16.66 -5.25 18.35
N GLU A 143 -17.28 -4.11 18.66
CA GLU A 143 -18.60 -4.06 19.31
C GLU A 143 -19.69 -4.69 18.42
N LEU A 144 -19.63 -4.44 17.09
CA LEU A 144 -20.61 -4.93 16.12
C LEU A 144 -20.36 -6.39 15.70
N TYR A 145 -19.11 -6.80 15.66
CA TYR A 145 -18.66 -8.13 15.21
C TYR A 145 -17.68 -8.75 16.22
N PRO A 146 -18.17 -9.14 17.42
CA PRO A 146 -17.30 -9.55 18.54
C PRO A 146 -16.52 -10.85 18.31
N ASP A 147 -16.87 -11.61 17.26
CA ASP A 147 -16.22 -12.89 16.93
C ASP A 147 -15.03 -12.72 15.96
N VAL A 148 -14.79 -11.54 15.45
CA VAL A 148 -13.64 -11.28 14.56
C VAL A 148 -12.33 -11.40 15.33
N ARG A 149 -11.35 -12.08 14.74
CA ARG A 149 -10.03 -12.33 15.36
C ARG A 149 -8.86 -12.03 14.43
N LEU A 150 -9.11 -11.50 13.24
CA LEU A 150 -8.07 -11.12 12.27
C LEU A 150 -8.32 -9.70 11.77
N VAL A 151 -7.26 -8.89 11.82
CA VAL A 151 -7.25 -7.52 11.30
C VAL A 151 -6.11 -7.40 10.28
N VAL A 152 -6.40 -6.86 9.10
CA VAL A 152 -5.40 -6.55 8.08
C VAL A 152 -5.27 -5.03 8.00
N ILE A 153 -4.13 -4.50 8.43
CA ILE A 153 -3.81 -3.07 8.38
C ILE A 153 -2.86 -2.76 7.23
N ALA A 154 -3.05 -1.63 6.57
CA ALA A 154 -2.13 -1.11 5.58
C ALA A 154 -1.52 0.22 6.04
N HIS A 155 -0.35 0.56 5.52
CA HIS A 155 0.32 1.84 5.75
C HIS A 155 0.33 2.64 4.44
N LEU A 156 -0.70 3.43 4.25
CA LEU A 156 -1.00 4.12 2.99
C LEU A 156 0.11 5.10 2.60
N TYR A 157 0.55 5.02 1.34
CA TYR A 157 1.54 5.91 0.70
C TYR A 157 2.88 6.04 1.44
N GLY A 158 3.20 5.06 2.29
CA GLY A 158 4.44 5.05 3.06
C GLY A 158 4.35 5.74 4.42
N THR A 159 3.14 6.06 4.88
CA THR A 159 2.87 6.68 6.16
C THR A 159 2.42 5.63 7.19
N PRO A 160 3.13 5.42 8.30
CA PRO A 160 2.66 4.58 9.38
C PRO A 160 1.35 5.10 9.99
N GLY A 161 0.38 4.20 10.22
CA GLY A 161 -0.86 4.55 10.94
C GLY A 161 -0.66 4.71 12.44
N LYS A 162 -1.75 4.87 13.19
CA LYS A 162 -1.77 4.94 14.67
C LYS A 162 -1.53 3.55 15.29
N ILE A 163 -0.34 3.01 15.06
CA ILE A 163 0.01 1.61 15.31
C ILE A 163 -0.19 1.21 16.76
N ALA A 164 0.27 2.02 17.72
CA ALA A 164 0.13 1.69 19.15
C ALA A 164 -1.33 1.56 19.57
N GLU A 165 -2.20 2.43 19.08
CA GLU A 165 -3.64 2.40 19.36
C GLU A 165 -4.30 1.19 18.69
N LEU A 166 -3.98 0.90 17.43
CA LEU A 166 -4.47 -0.28 16.72
C LEU A 166 -4.06 -1.59 17.41
N GLN A 167 -2.78 -1.68 17.84
CA GLN A 167 -2.29 -2.84 18.59
C GLN A 167 -3.02 -3.00 19.94
N ALA A 168 -3.28 -1.90 20.65
CA ALA A 168 -4.01 -1.93 21.91
C ALA A 168 -5.45 -2.44 21.73
N VAL A 169 -6.16 -1.96 20.70
CA VAL A 169 -7.49 -2.44 20.36
C VAL A 169 -7.46 -3.93 20.00
N CYS A 170 -6.57 -4.35 19.10
CA CYS A 170 -6.46 -5.76 18.72
C CYS A 170 -6.13 -6.67 19.90
N ALA A 171 -5.21 -6.26 20.78
CA ALA A 171 -4.85 -7.02 21.98
C ALA A 171 -6.04 -7.20 22.94
N LYS A 172 -6.84 -6.16 23.16
CA LYS A 172 -8.07 -6.21 23.99
C LYS A 172 -9.05 -7.26 23.49
N HIS A 173 -9.13 -7.46 22.18
CA HIS A 173 -10.05 -8.41 21.54
C HIS A 173 -9.40 -9.73 21.12
N ASN A 174 -8.15 -9.99 21.52
CA ASN A 174 -7.36 -11.18 21.15
C ASN A 174 -7.31 -11.40 19.63
N ALA A 175 -7.21 -10.34 18.86
CA ALA A 175 -7.13 -10.39 17.41
C ALA A 175 -5.67 -10.36 16.92
N LEU A 176 -5.37 -11.16 15.92
CA LEU A 176 -4.11 -11.14 15.20
C LEU A 176 -4.09 -9.99 14.19
N ILE A 177 -2.90 -9.48 13.91
CA ILE A 177 -2.69 -8.43 12.90
C ILE A 177 -1.83 -8.99 11.77
N VAL A 178 -2.31 -8.87 10.54
CA VAL A 178 -1.47 -8.93 9.34
C VAL A 178 -1.17 -7.51 8.91
N GLU A 179 0.12 -7.19 8.77
CA GLU A 179 0.58 -5.84 8.45
C GLU A 179 0.99 -5.76 6.97
N ASP A 180 0.25 -4.98 6.20
CA ASP A 180 0.59 -4.66 4.83
C ASP A 180 1.50 -3.43 4.80
N ALA A 181 2.82 -3.66 4.76
CA ALA A 181 3.85 -2.65 4.62
C ALA A 181 4.35 -2.52 3.16
N ALA A 182 3.54 -2.94 2.17
CA ALA A 182 3.91 -2.89 0.75
C ALA A 182 4.24 -1.49 0.23
N GLU A 183 3.75 -0.45 0.89
CA GLU A 183 4.00 0.94 0.54
C GLU A 183 4.98 1.63 1.49
N SER A 184 5.29 1.01 2.64
CA SER A 184 5.99 1.65 3.75
C SER A 184 7.35 1.02 4.08
N PHE A 185 7.95 0.24 3.19
CA PHE A 185 9.28 -0.33 3.41
C PHE A 185 10.31 0.77 3.75
N GLY A 186 10.99 0.65 4.89
CA GLY A 186 11.91 1.64 5.43
C GLY A 186 11.26 2.75 6.26
N ALA A 187 9.92 2.82 6.32
CA ALA A 187 9.23 3.67 7.27
C ALA A 187 9.27 3.08 8.69
N SER A 188 9.15 3.92 9.72
CA SER A 188 9.16 3.47 11.11
C SER A 188 8.18 4.24 11.98
N TYR A 189 7.73 3.60 13.05
CA TYR A 189 6.93 4.18 14.11
C TYR A 189 7.62 3.94 15.45
N GLN A 190 7.88 4.98 16.23
CA GLN A 190 8.64 4.93 17.48
C GLN A 190 9.97 4.16 17.35
N GLY A 191 10.66 4.33 16.23
CA GLY A 191 11.95 3.69 15.93
C GLY A 191 11.87 2.23 15.45
N VAL A 192 10.70 1.62 15.43
CA VAL A 192 10.48 0.25 14.93
C VAL A 192 10.00 0.31 13.48
N GLN A 193 10.55 -0.52 12.61
CA GLN A 193 10.19 -0.56 11.19
C GLN A 193 8.78 -1.08 10.96
N THR A 194 8.05 -0.50 9.98
CA THR A 194 6.82 -1.10 9.48
C THR A 194 7.09 -2.48 8.87
N GLY A 195 6.12 -3.39 8.98
CA GLY A 195 6.30 -4.83 8.71
C GLY A 195 6.69 -5.64 9.96
N ARG A 196 6.84 -4.97 11.13
CA ARG A 196 7.26 -5.57 12.39
C ARG A 196 6.18 -5.58 13.47
N PHE A 197 5.10 -4.84 13.26
CA PHE A 197 4.07 -4.59 14.29
C PHE A 197 2.97 -5.65 14.35
N GLY A 198 2.75 -6.37 13.24
CA GLY A 198 1.77 -7.46 13.17
C GLY A 198 2.32 -8.80 13.64
N THR A 199 1.46 -9.80 13.68
CA THR A 199 1.82 -11.21 13.82
C THR A 199 2.68 -11.65 12.64
N ILE A 200 2.32 -11.16 11.45
CA ILE A 200 3.04 -11.33 10.19
C ILE A 200 2.99 -10.02 9.44
N GLY A 201 4.14 -9.55 8.96
CA GLY A 201 4.26 -8.39 8.08
C GLY A 201 4.52 -8.79 6.63
N THR A 202 4.22 -7.89 5.70
CA THR A 202 4.46 -8.11 4.28
C THR A 202 5.03 -6.88 3.60
N ILE A 203 5.90 -7.07 2.60
CA ILE A 203 6.49 -6.02 1.77
C ILE A 203 6.27 -6.34 0.30
N SER A 204 6.20 -5.32 -0.54
CA SER A 204 6.16 -5.44 -2.00
C SER A 204 7.41 -4.84 -2.64
N PHE A 205 7.93 -5.53 -3.64
CA PHE A 205 8.99 -5.06 -4.55
C PHE A 205 8.46 -4.89 -5.98
N ASN A 206 7.17 -4.56 -6.13
CA ASN A 206 6.59 -4.27 -7.44
C ASN A 206 7.28 -3.07 -8.11
N GLY A 207 7.13 -2.94 -9.44
CA GLY A 207 7.86 -1.98 -10.28
C GLY A 207 7.85 -0.52 -9.85
N ASN A 208 6.81 -0.08 -9.15
CA ASN A 208 6.65 1.30 -8.69
C ASN A 208 6.98 1.53 -7.20
N LYS A 209 7.42 0.50 -6.47
CA LYS A 209 7.74 0.62 -5.05
C LYS A 209 9.10 1.26 -4.82
N ILE A 210 9.34 1.71 -3.58
CA ILE A 210 10.57 2.44 -3.21
C ILE A 210 11.84 1.63 -3.45
N ILE A 211 11.76 0.32 -3.30
CA ILE A 211 12.72 -0.69 -3.76
C ILE A 211 11.95 -1.66 -4.64
N THR A 212 12.46 -1.96 -5.83
CA THR A 212 11.77 -2.83 -6.78
C THR A 212 12.65 -3.94 -7.32
N GLY A 213 12.02 -5.08 -7.59
CA GLY A 213 12.56 -6.16 -8.42
C GLY A 213 11.81 -6.33 -9.74
N SER A 214 11.07 -5.32 -10.21
CA SER A 214 10.00 -5.38 -11.22
C SER A 214 8.75 -6.10 -10.70
N SER A 215 8.92 -7.18 -9.98
CA SER A 215 7.95 -7.88 -9.15
C SER A 215 8.64 -8.32 -7.85
N GLY A 216 7.97 -9.12 -7.03
CA GLY A 216 8.52 -9.61 -5.78
C GLY A 216 7.76 -9.10 -4.56
N GLY A 217 7.90 -9.83 -3.47
CA GLY A 217 7.37 -9.51 -2.16
C GLY A 217 8.10 -10.28 -1.08
N MET A 218 7.80 -9.95 0.17
CA MET A 218 8.43 -10.57 1.33
C MET A 218 7.39 -10.79 2.42
N LEU A 219 7.38 -11.96 3.03
CA LEU A 219 6.67 -12.23 4.26
C LEU A 219 7.67 -12.18 5.42
N LEU A 220 7.30 -11.52 6.50
CA LEU A 220 8.15 -11.19 7.65
C LEU A 220 7.52 -11.74 8.93
N THR A 221 8.28 -12.49 9.72
CA THR A 221 7.78 -13.07 10.97
C THR A 221 8.92 -13.46 11.91
N ASP A 222 8.66 -13.58 13.22
CA ASP A 222 9.60 -14.20 14.17
C ASP A 222 9.39 -15.71 14.31
N SER A 223 8.28 -16.23 13.74
CA SER A 223 7.95 -17.64 13.81
C SER A 223 8.69 -18.46 12.76
N LYS A 224 9.68 -19.25 13.20
CA LYS A 224 10.38 -20.22 12.33
C LYS A 224 9.43 -21.23 11.70
N ARG A 225 8.39 -21.65 12.44
CA ARG A 225 7.33 -22.54 11.94
C ARG A 225 6.60 -21.92 10.76
N ASP A 226 6.14 -20.67 10.91
CA ASP A 226 5.36 -20.00 9.90
C ASP A 226 6.18 -19.65 8.65
N ALA A 227 7.43 -19.22 8.86
CA ALA A 227 8.38 -19.02 7.76
C ALA A 227 8.66 -20.32 6.98
N HIS A 228 8.87 -21.45 7.69
CA HIS A 228 9.04 -22.75 7.06
C HIS A 228 7.81 -23.15 6.25
N LYS A 229 6.62 -22.97 6.83
CA LYS A 229 5.34 -23.29 6.16
C LYS A 229 5.09 -22.42 4.93
N ALA A 230 5.38 -21.11 5.03
CA ALA A 230 5.28 -20.18 3.89
C ALA A 230 6.25 -20.59 2.76
N ARG A 231 7.50 -20.96 3.06
CA ARG A 231 8.44 -21.49 2.05
C ARG A 231 7.92 -22.76 1.39
N LYS A 232 7.42 -23.71 2.18
CA LYS A 232 6.83 -24.95 1.68
C LYS A 232 5.65 -24.65 0.73
N TRP A 233 4.70 -23.84 1.17
CA TRP A 233 3.55 -23.48 0.36
C TRP A 233 3.94 -22.73 -0.92
N SER A 234 4.94 -21.88 -0.88
CA SER A 234 5.41 -21.12 -2.05
C SER A 234 6.02 -21.98 -3.15
N THR A 235 6.33 -23.26 -2.86
CA THR A 235 6.91 -24.27 -3.76
C THR A 235 6.03 -25.52 -3.88
N GLN A 236 4.74 -25.32 -4.07
CA GLN A 236 3.69 -26.32 -4.26
C GLN A 236 3.52 -27.31 -3.09
N SER A 237 3.87 -26.95 -1.86
CA SER A 237 3.77 -27.81 -0.67
C SER A 237 4.45 -29.18 -0.84
N ARG A 238 5.59 -29.21 -1.52
CA ARG A 238 6.31 -30.44 -1.78
C ARG A 238 6.93 -30.98 -0.47
N GLU A 239 6.68 -32.28 -0.21
CA GLU A 239 7.28 -33.01 0.90
C GLU A 239 8.69 -33.54 0.57
N ALA A 240 9.46 -33.82 1.62
CA ALA A 240 10.76 -34.47 1.50
C ALA A 240 10.56 -35.99 1.28
N ALA A 241 10.35 -36.41 0.02
CA ALA A 241 10.15 -37.80 -0.38
C ALA A 241 10.96 -38.11 -1.65
N ALA A 242 11.11 -39.39 -1.95
CA ALA A 242 11.80 -39.87 -3.17
C ALA A 242 11.04 -39.54 -4.45
N TRP A 243 9.78 -39.23 -4.35
CA TRP A 243 8.87 -38.78 -5.43
C TRP A 243 8.24 -37.47 -5.07
N TYR A 244 7.49 -36.82 -5.97
CA TYR A 244 6.70 -35.64 -5.69
C TYR A 244 5.50 -36.01 -4.82
N GLN A 245 5.63 -35.80 -3.51
CA GLN A 245 4.58 -35.99 -2.51
C GLN A 245 4.00 -34.64 -2.11
N HIS A 246 2.68 -34.53 -2.07
CA HIS A 246 1.95 -33.33 -1.67
C HIS A 246 0.82 -33.72 -0.71
N GLU A 247 0.88 -33.26 0.54
CA GLU A 247 -0.10 -33.55 1.59
C GLU A 247 -1.09 -32.42 1.82
N GLU A 248 -0.75 -31.23 1.30
CA GLU A 248 -1.60 -30.05 1.35
C GLU A 248 -1.46 -29.21 0.07
N LEU A 249 -2.40 -28.30 -0.17
CA LEU A 249 -2.34 -27.39 -1.31
C LEU A 249 -1.18 -26.40 -1.13
N GLY A 250 -0.47 -26.16 -2.21
CA GLY A 250 0.58 -25.16 -2.29
C GLY A 250 0.44 -24.30 -3.53
N TYR A 251 1.39 -23.38 -3.69
CA TYR A 251 1.38 -22.33 -4.70
C TYR A 251 2.73 -22.27 -5.42
N ASN A 252 2.75 -21.62 -6.57
CA ASN A 252 3.99 -21.22 -7.23
C ASN A 252 4.28 -19.72 -6.91
N TYR A 253 4.65 -19.46 -5.66
CA TYR A 253 4.81 -18.11 -5.13
C TYR A 253 6.25 -17.77 -4.73
N ARG A 254 7.23 -18.66 -4.99
CA ARG A 254 8.62 -18.36 -4.63
C ARG A 254 9.21 -17.31 -5.58
N MET A 255 9.98 -16.35 -5.04
CA MET A 255 10.71 -15.35 -5.82
C MET A 255 11.78 -16.04 -6.69
N SER A 256 12.01 -15.56 -7.91
CA SER A 256 13.13 -16.00 -8.72
C SER A 256 14.45 -15.35 -8.28
N ASN A 257 15.56 -16.05 -8.50
CA ASN A 257 16.89 -15.54 -8.16
C ASN A 257 17.29 -14.32 -9.01
N ILE A 258 16.72 -14.16 -10.20
CA ILE A 258 16.90 -12.98 -11.07
C ILE A 258 16.23 -11.76 -10.45
N ILE A 259 14.94 -11.87 -10.07
CA ILE A 259 14.21 -10.80 -9.40
C ILE A 259 14.91 -10.43 -8.09
N ALA A 260 15.33 -11.42 -7.32
CA ALA A 260 16.08 -11.22 -6.08
C ALA A 260 17.41 -10.47 -6.34
N GLY A 261 18.08 -10.71 -7.47
CA GLY A 261 19.30 -9.98 -7.86
C GLY A 261 19.02 -8.48 -8.05
N VAL A 262 17.91 -8.14 -8.71
CA VAL A 262 17.49 -6.73 -8.86
C VAL A 262 17.20 -6.09 -7.50
N VAL A 263 16.42 -6.76 -6.63
CA VAL A 263 16.13 -6.27 -5.27
C VAL A 263 17.40 -6.10 -4.46
N ARG A 264 18.32 -7.11 -4.49
CA ARG A 264 19.60 -7.09 -3.80
C ARG A 264 20.43 -5.86 -4.16
N GLY A 265 20.49 -5.52 -5.45
CA GLY A 265 21.22 -4.36 -5.96
C GLY A 265 20.66 -3.03 -5.47
N GLN A 266 19.36 -2.95 -5.18
CA GLN A 266 18.72 -1.71 -4.72
C GLN A 266 18.68 -1.54 -3.20
N MET A 267 18.73 -2.64 -2.44
CA MET A 267 18.63 -2.59 -0.97
C MET A 267 19.58 -1.58 -0.31
N PRO A 268 20.85 -1.42 -0.73
CA PRO A 268 21.78 -0.45 -0.14
C PRO A 268 21.32 1.01 -0.30
N TYR A 269 20.48 1.31 -1.28
CA TYR A 269 20.05 2.67 -1.63
C TYR A 269 18.71 3.08 -1.01
N LEU A 270 18.12 2.24 -0.13
CA LEU A 270 16.81 2.52 0.47
C LEU A 270 16.77 3.87 1.20
N GLU A 271 17.77 4.17 2.02
CA GLU A 271 17.81 5.43 2.78
C GLU A 271 18.00 6.66 1.86
N GLU A 272 18.76 6.51 0.77
CA GLU A 272 18.89 7.54 -0.26
C GLU A 272 17.55 7.80 -0.94
N HIS A 273 16.83 6.74 -1.34
CA HIS A 273 15.50 6.88 -1.92
C HIS A 273 14.53 7.58 -0.98
N ILE A 274 14.53 7.22 0.31
CA ILE A 274 13.68 7.88 1.32
C ILE A 274 14.04 9.37 1.42
N ALA A 275 15.33 9.71 1.46
CA ALA A 275 15.77 11.10 1.54
C ALA A 275 15.33 11.92 0.31
N GLN A 276 15.45 11.35 -0.90
CA GLN A 276 14.99 11.96 -2.13
C GLN A 276 13.46 12.17 -2.14
N LYS A 277 12.69 11.15 -1.74
CA LYS A 277 11.22 11.21 -1.62
C LYS A 277 10.79 12.28 -0.61
N LYS A 278 11.47 12.35 0.54
CA LYS A 278 11.24 13.39 1.55
C LYS A 278 11.49 14.79 0.99
N ALA A 279 12.59 14.98 0.26
CA ALA A 279 12.90 16.27 -0.36
C ALA A 279 11.81 16.70 -1.37
N ILE A 280 11.27 15.74 -2.14
CA ILE A 280 10.14 15.98 -3.05
C ILE A 280 8.89 16.41 -2.26
N TYR A 281 8.56 15.70 -1.18
CA TYR A 281 7.41 16.04 -0.32
C TYR A 281 7.52 17.43 0.28
N GLU A 282 8.66 17.74 0.89
CA GLU A 282 8.89 19.04 1.52
C GLU A 282 8.86 20.21 0.52
N ARG A 283 9.37 19.98 -0.70
CA ARG A 283 9.30 20.99 -1.77
C ARG A 283 7.86 21.26 -2.22
N TYR A 284 7.02 20.26 -2.33
CA TYR A 284 5.58 20.43 -2.58
C TYR A 284 4.89 21.15 -1.42
N LYS A 285 5.17 20.74 -0.17
CA LYS A 285 4.60 21.34 1.05
C LYS A 285 4.91 22.85 1.08
N GLU A 286 6.15 23.26 0.83
CA GLU A 286 6.54 24.67 0.76
C GLU A 286 5.92 25.37 -0.46
N GLY A 287 5.93 24.73 -1.62
CA GLY A 287 5.41 25.30 -2.87
C GLY A 287 3.91 25.61 -2.83
N PHE A 288 3.14 24.83 -2.06
CA PHE A 288 1.68 25.00 -1.96
C PHE A 288 1.20 25.69 -0.69
N LYS A 289 2.08 26.21 0.16
CA LYS A 289 1.74 26.80 1.47
C LYS A 289 0.68 27.92 1.42
N ASP A 290 0.60 28.63 0.29
CA ASP A 290 -0.35 29.73 0.09
C ASP A 290 -1.62 29.30 -0.67
N LEU A 291 -1.75 28.02 -1.03
CA LEU A 291 -2.94 27.46 -1.66
C LEU A 291 -3.90 26.86 -0.61
N PRO A 292 -5.20 26.79 -0.92
CA PRO A 292 -6.16 26.12 -0.07
C PRO A 292 -6.08 24.58 -0.25
N VAL A 293 -4.93 24.03 0.09
CA VAL A 293 -4.63 22.60 -0.03
C VAL A 293 -3.75 22.13 1.13
N THR A 294 -3.76 20.85 1.41
CA THR A 294 -2.86 20.22 2.39
C THR A 294 -2.15 19.03 1.78
N MET A 295 -0.93 18.73 2.23
CA MET A 295 -0.23 17.51 1.88
C MET A 295 -0.71 16.34 2.76
N ASN A 296 -0.52 15.09 2.29
CA ASN A 296 -0.82 13.92 3.11
C ASN A 296 -0.13 14.03 4.47
N PRO A 297 -0.90 13.90 5.56
CA PRO A 297 -0.38 14.09 6.92
C PRO A 297 0.37 12.86 7.42
N TYR A 298 1.16 13.05 8.46
CA TYR A 298 1.79 11.97 9.23
C TYR A 298 2.06 12.43 10.66
N ASP A 299 2.24 11.50 11.58
CA ASP A 299 2.63 11.79 12.97
C ASP A 299 4.11 12.22 13.00
N GLU A 300 4.35 13.53 13.03
CA GLU A 300 5.71 14.11 13.01
C GLU A 300 6.54 13.75 14.28
N THR A 301 5.85 13.32 15.35
CA THR A 301 6.50 12.97 16.62
C THR A 301 6.97 11.52 16.66
N ASN A 302 6.11 10.59 16.24
CA ASN A 302 6.35 9.16 16.40
C ASN A 302 6.71 8.46 15.11
N SER A 303 6.40 9.04 13.94
CA SER A 303 6.58 8.37 12.65
C SER A 303 7.74 8.95 11.84
N ARG A 304 8.39 8.08 11.09
CA ARG A 304 9.27 8.41 9.96
C ARG A 304 8.73 7.74 8.71
N PRO A 305 7.87 8.42 7.93
CA PRO A 305 7.41 7.90 6.64
C PRO A 305 8.57 7.67 5.67
N ASN A 306 8.37 6.77 4.70
CA ASN A 306 9.28 6.67 3.57
C ASN A 306 8.93 7.63 2.43
N PHE A 307 7.81 8.37 2.55
CA PHE A 307 7.31 9.36 1.58
C PHE A 307 7.14 8.80 0.16
N TRP A 308 6.77 7.52 0.04
CA TRP A 308 6.65 6.85 -1.26
C TRP A 308 5.91 7.69 -2.29
N LEU A 309 4.74 8.23 -1.94
CA LEU A 309 4.01 9.19 -2.77
C LEU A 309 3.68 10.46 -1.98
N SER A 310 3.88 11.61 -2.63
CA SER A 310 3.38 12.91 -2.18
C SER A 310 1.95 13.09 -2.65
N CYS A 311 1.02 13.33 -1.72
CA CYS A 311 -0.40 13.49 -2.03
C CYS A 311 -0.89 14.87 -1.62
N LEU A 312 -1.82 15.41 -2.41
CA LEU A 312 -2.46 16.70 -2.21
C LEU A 312 -3.94 16.50 -1.91
N LEU A 313 -4.45 17.20 -0.93
CA LEU A 313 -5.88 17.29 -0.59
C LEU A 313 -6.36 18.72 -0.78
N VAL A 314 -7.31 18.95 -1.67
CA VAL A 314 -7.94 20.26 -1.88
C VAL A 314 -8.93 20.54 -0.75
N ASP A 315 -8.91 21.76 -0.20
CA ASP A 315 -9.87 22.17 0.80
C ASP A 315 -11.29 22.15 0.24
N GLU A 316 -12.25 21.72 1.02
CA GLU A 316 -13.63 21.54 0.59
C GLU A 316 -14.24 22.83 0.00
N LYS A 317 -13.93 23.99 0.61
CA LYS A 317 -14.40 25.29 0.15
C LYS A 317 -13.74 25.76 -1.15
N ALA A 318 -12.59 25.21 -1.47
CA ALA A 318 -11.84 25.51 -2.69
C ALA A 318 -12.08 24.52 -3.82
N MET A 319 -12.93 23.51 -3.58
CA MET A 319 -13.35 22.59 -4.62
C MET A 319 -14.27 23.26 -5.64
N CYS A 320 -13.96 23.16 -6.93
CA CYS A 320 -14.94 23.34 -7.97
C CYS A 320 -15.83 22.09 -8.10
N ARG A 321 -16.95 22.21 -8.78
CA ARG A 321 -17.87 21.08 -8.96
C ARG A 321 -17.22 19.99 -9.80
N GLN A 322 -17.10 18.80 -9.22
CA GLN A 322 -16.59 17.60 -9.84
C GLN A 322 -17.61 16.47 -9.70
N VAL A 323 -17.78 15.67 -10.74
CA VAL A 323 -18.57 14.44 -10.73
C VAL A 323 -17.68 13.30 -11.21
N ARG A 324 -17.59 12.25 -10.44
CA ARG A 324 -16.92 10.99 -10.79
C ARG A 324 -17.95 9.86 -10.75
N ASP A 325 -18.07 9.14 -11.84
CA ASP A 325 -18.77 7.87 -11.87
C ASP A 325 -17.77 6.69 -11.86
N ASP A 326 -18.18 5.50 -12.28
CA ASP A 326 -17.33 4.32 -12.27
C ASP A 326 -16.24 4.34 -13.36
N HIS A 327 -16.36 5.19 -14.38
CA HIS A 327 -15.47 5.18 -15.55
C HIS A 327 -14.95 6.57 -15.93
N GLU A 328 -15.71 7.61 -15.65
CA GLU A 328 -15.40 8.97 -16.10
C GLU A 328 -15.39 9.96 -14.95
N ALA A 329 -14.65 11.04 -15.13
CA ALA A 329 -14.66 12.20 -14.24
C ALA A 329 -14.81 13.47 -15.06
N VAL A 330 -15.74 14.33 -14.65
CA VAL A 330 -15.96 15.63 -15.29
C VAL A 330 -16.00 16.73 -14.24
N TYR A 331 -15.64 17.95 -14.62
CA TYR A 331 -15.68 19.10 -13.71
C TYR A 331 -16.14 20.36 -14.42
N ILE A 332 -16.56 21.33 -13.62
CA ILE A 332 -16.93 22.68 -14.10
C ILE A 332 -15.94 23.64 -13.48
N LYS A 333 -15.12 24.29 -14.32
CA LYS A 333 -14.12 25.24 -13.84
C LYS A 333 -14.80 26.44 -13.17
N GLU A 334 -14.33 26.81 -11.99
CA GLU A 334 -14.74 27.99 -11.23
C GLU A 334 -13.50 28.80 -10.85
N ARG A 335 -13.57 30.12 -11.03
CA ARG A 335 -12.44 31.00 -10.68
C ARG A 335 -12.10 30.91 -9.18
N GLY A 336 -10.83 30.77 -8.86
CA GLY A 336 -10.35 30.64 -7.48
C GLY A 336 -10.56 29.26 -6.86
N LYS A 337 -11.04 28.29 -7.64
CA LYS A 337 -11.26 26.92 -7.21
C LYS A 337 -10.70 25.93 -8.20
N SER A 338 -10.38 24.74 -7.71
CA SER A 338 -9.97 23.62 -8.55
C SER A 338 -10.45 22.28 -7.97
N CYS A 339 -10.12 21.18 -8.64
CA CYS A 339 -10.42 19.83 -8.17
C CYS A 339 -9.34 18.84 -8.65
N PRO A 340 -9.25 17.66 -8.05
CA PRO A 340 -8.30 16.64 -8.48
C PRO A 340 -8.37 16.30 -9.97
N THR A 341 -9.57 16.26 -10.57
CA THR A 341 -9.71 15.96 -12.00
C THR A 341 -9.05 17.03 -12.86
N GLU A 342 -9.30 18.32 -12.61
CA GLU A 342 -8.64 19.41 -13.34
C GLU A 342 -7.12 19.36 -13.23
N ILE A 343 -6.61 19.19 -12.00
CA ILE A 343 -5.17 19.13 -11.76
C ILE A 343 -4.54 17.93 -12.49
N LEU A 344 -5.15 16.75 -12.40
CA LEU A 344 -4.65 15.54 -13.07
C LEU A 344 -4.66 15.65 -14.59
N GLU A 345 -5.71 16.22 -15.19
CA GLU A 345 -5.78 16.48 -16.63
C GLU A 345 -4.72 17.49 -17.07
N THR A 346 -4.49 18.54 -16.27
CA THR A 346 -3.43 19.52 -16.53
C THR A 346 -2.05 18.86 -16.52
N LEU A 347 -1.73 18.10 -15.48
CA LEU A 347 -0.47 17.39 -15.38
C LEU A 347 -0.27 16.43 -16.58
N ALA A 348 -1.29 15.64 -16.89
CA ALA A 348 -1.25 14.69 -18.03
C ALA A 348 -1.04 15.41 -19.36
N HIS A 349 -1.69 16.57 -19.59
CA HIS A 349 -1.49 17.39 -20.78
C HIS A 349 -0.03 17.79 -20.96
N PHE A 350 0.66 18.11 -19.86
CA PHE A 350 2.09 18.49 -19.88
C PHE A 350 3.07 17.33 -19.69
N ASN A 351 2.63 16.08 -19.87
CA ASN A 351 3.44 14.87 -19.77
C ASN A 351 3.97 14.57 -18.35
N ALA A 352 3.20 14.91 -17.31
CA ALA A 352 3.46 14.55 -15.94
C ALA A 352 2.36 13.63 -15.40
N GLU A 353 2.72 12.57 -14.69
CA GLU A 353 1.78 11.56 -14.19
C GLU A 353 1.38 11.83 -12.75
N GLY A 354 0.13 12.23 -12.54
CA GLY A 354 -0.55 12.13 -11.26
C GLY A 354 -1.57 10.98 -11.26
N ARG A 355 -2.12 10.66 -10.11
CA ARG A 355 -3.19 9.67 -9.95
C ARG A 355 -4.23 10.17 -8.94
N PRO A 356 -5.50 9.77 -9.05
CA PRO A 356 -6.43 9.94 -7.93
C PRO A 356 -5.90 9.22 -6.69
N ILE A 357 -6.28 9.68 -5.51
CA ILE A 357 -6.14 8.88 -4.28
C ILE A 357 -6.84 7.53 -4.49
N TRP A 358 -6.39 6.47 -3.83
CA TRP A 358 -7.06 5.16 -3.90
C TRP A 358 -8.55 5.31 -3.59
N LYS A 359 -9.40 4.78 -4.47
CA LYS A 359 -10.84 4.68 -4.20
C LYS A 359 -11.03 3.72 -3.02
N PRO A 360 -11.69 4.13 -1.93
CA PRO A 360 -11.92 3.27 -0.77
C PRO A 360 -12.51 1.91 -1.14
N MET A 361 -12.11 0.87 -0.42
CA MET A 361 -12.52 -0.51 -0.73
C MET A 361 -14.03 -0.72 -0.64
N HIS A 362 -14.70 -0.10 0.35
CA HIS A 362 -16.16 -0.19 0.45
C HIS A 362 -16.89 0.45 -0.76
N MET A 363 -16.22 1.31 -1.51
CA MET A 363 -16.77 1.93 -2.75
C MET A 363 -16.45 1.12 -4.01
N GLN A 364 -15.59 0.10 -3.94
CA GLN A 364 -15.25 -0.71 -5.10
C GLN A 364 -16.42 -1.62 -5.48
N PRO A 365 -16.77 -1.75 -6.78
CA PRO A 365 -17.88 -2.59 -7.20
C PRO A 365 -17.82 -4.02 -6.69
N VAL A 366 -16.62 -4.60 -6.63
CA VAL A 366 -16.40 -5.98 -6.14
C VAL A 366 -16.74 -6.14 -4.65
N TYR A 367 -16.66 -5.06 -3.86
CA TYR A 367 -16.89 -5.06 -2.41
C TYR A 367 -18.11 -4.23 -1.98
N MET A 368 -18.94 -3.77 -2.91
CA MET A 368 -20.05 -2.86 -2.61
C MET A 368 -21.11 -3.44 -1.65
N ASN A 369 -21.13 -4.76 -1.47
CA ASN A 369 -22.04 -5.45 -0.54
C ASN A 369 -21.39 -5.79 0.81
N HIS A 370 -20.13 -5.47 1.01
CA HIS A 370 -19.43 -5.72 2.26
C HIS A 370 -19.76 -4.66 3.32
N ALA A 371 -19.67 -5.04 4.58
CA ALA A 371 -19.87 -4.11 5.70
C ALA A 371 -18.76 -3.06 5.75
N PHE A 372 -19.13 -1.86 6.19
CA PHE A 372 -18.22 -0.73 6.42
C PHE A 372 -18.55 -0.08 7.76
N VAL A 373 -17.55 0.23 8.57
CA VAL A 373 -17.71 0.74 9.94
C VAL A 373 -16.96 2.05 10.10
N THR A 374 -17.66 3.07 10.62
CA THR A 374 -17.12 4.39 10.96
C THR A 374 -16.92 4.54 12.47
N THR A 375 -16.34 5.65 12.92
CA THR A 375 -16.17 6.00 14.34
C THR A 375 -17.48 6.07 15.12
N GLU A 376 -18.60 6.33 14.46
CA GLU A 376 -19.92 6.38 15.08
C GLU A 376 -20.53 4.99 15.31
N GLY A 377 -19.88 3.94 14.84
CA GLY A 377 -20.41 2.59 14.84
C GLY A 377 -21.51 2.36 13.80
N ASN A 378 -21.86 3.40 13.04
CA ASN A 378 -22.77 3.27 11.91
C ASN A 378 -21.94 2.92 10.70
N GLY A 379 -22.44 2.05 9.92
CA GLY A 379 -21.79 1.70 8.71
C GLY A 379 -22.76 1.08 7.75
N ARG A 380 -22.32 0.92 6.50
CA ARG A 380 -23.06 0.09 5.57
C ARG A 380 -23.02 -1.36 6.11
N GLY A 381 -24.20 -1.94 6.32
CA GLY A 381 -24.31 -3.39 6.52
C GLY A 381 -23.99 -4.13 5.22
N ASN A 382 -24.30 -5.42 5.15
CA ASN A 382 -24.12 -6.24 3.95
C ASN A 382 -25.17 -5.88 2.87
N THR A 383 -25.27 -4.61 2.51
CA THR A 383 -26.23 -4.11 1.50
C THR A 383 -25.56 -3.02 0.68
N ASN A 384 -26.10 -2.75 -0.52
CA ASN A 384 -25.71 -1.62 -1.37
C ASN A 384 -26.10 -0.26 -0.81
N ALA A 385 -26.83 -0.20 0.30
CA ALA A 385 -27.25 1.05 0.89
C ALA A 385 -26.01 1.83 1.33
N TYR A 386 -25.73 2.92 0.63
CA TYR A 386 -24.72 3.89 1.02
C TYR A 386 -25.17 4.56 2.32
N ILE A 387 -24.26 4.80 3.24
CA ILE A 387 -24.57 5.56 4.43
C ILE A 387 -24.87 6.97 3.98
N ALA A 388 -26.16 7.32 4.00
CA ALA A 388 -26.60 8.70 3.85
C ALA A 388 -26.51 9.35 5.25
N GLY A 389 -25.43 10.04 5.53
CA GLY A 389 -25.26 10.77 6.79
C GLY A 389 -24.28 11.90 6.63
N GLU A 390 -24.44 12.92 7.41
CA GLU A 390 -23.56 14.11 7.43
C GLU A 390 -22.17 13.75 7.90
N GLY A 391 -21.73 12.68 7.56
CA GLY A 391 -20.63 12.83 8.14
C GLY A 391 -19.54 11.94 8.14
N GLN A 392 -19.52 10.95 8.09
CA GLN A 392 -18.36 10.27 8.68
C GLN A 392 -17.75 9.18 7.79
N ASP A 393 -17.78 9.38 6.51
CA ASP A 393 -16.99 8.61 5.55
C ASP A 393 -15.75 9.44 5.18
N ILE A 394 -14.71 9.32 6.01
CA ILE A 394 -13.48 10.10 5.87
C ILE A 394 -12.73 9.67 4.61
N GLY A 395 -12.64 8.36 4.36
CA GLY A 395 -11.98 7.81 3.17
C GLY A 395 -12.58 8.33 1.87
N LYS A 396 -13.91 8.37 1.75
CA LYS A 396 -14.60 8.99 0.61
C LYS A 396 -14.26 10.47 0.46
N GLY A 397 -14.25 11.21 1.57
CA GLY A 397 -13.90 12.63 1.57
C GLY A 397 -12.50 12.88 1.05
N ILE A 398 -11.52 12.07 1.46
CA ILE A 398 -10.14 12.12 0.98
C ILE A 398 -10.08 11.74 -0.51
N PHE A 399 -10.72 10.65 -0.92
CA PHE A 399 -10.78 10.25 -2.32
C PHE A 399 -11.40 11.32 -3.24
N ALA A 400 -12.47 11.96 -2.80
CA ALA A 400 -13.16 12.98 -3.58
C ALA A 400 -12.29 14.22 -3.84
N ARG A 401 -11.42 14.58 -2.89
CA ARG A 401 -10.66 15.84 -2.88
C ARG A 401 -9.16 15.67 -3.06
N GLY A 402 -8.66 14.42 -3.08
CA GLY A 402 -7.24 14.13 -3.09
C GLY A 402 -6.71 13.60 -4.42
N LEU A 403 -5.42 13.80 -4.61
CA LEU A 403 -4.63 13.24 -5.70
C LEU A 403 -3.19 12.96 -5.27
N CYS A 404 -2.55 12.00 -5.96
CA CYS A 404 -1.12 11.74 -5.86
C CYS A 404 -0.38 12.56 -6.92
N LEU A 405 0.63 13.29 -6.48
CA LEU A 405 1.50 14.10 -7.33
C LEU A 405 2.69 13.29 -7.86
N PRO A 406 3.30 13.70 -8.99
CA PRO A 406 4.55 13.11 -9.45
C PRO A 406 5.58 13.07 -8.30
N SER A 407 6.07 11.88 -8.00
CA SER A 407 6.97 11.62 -6.86
C SER A 407 8.19 10.79 -7.26
N ASP A 408 8.56 10.83 -8.53
CA ASP A 408 9.69 10.07 -9.09
C ASP A 408 11.03 10.62 -8.61
N ASN A 409 11.92 9.75 -8.14
CA ASN A 409 13.26 10.14 -7.66
C ASN A 409 14.12 10.79 -8.74
N LYS A 410 13.80 10.57 -10.02
CA LYS A 410 14.53 11.15 -11.17
C LYS A 410 14.01 12.53 -11.57
N MET A 411 12.91 13.00 -10.95
CA MET A 411 12.38 14.34 -11.16
C MET A 411 13.35 15.38 -10.61
N THR A 412 13.77 16.32 -11.44
CA THR A 412 14.64 17.41 -10.99
C THR A 412 13.86 18.46 -10.20
N PRO A 413 14.52 19.23 -9.31
CA PRO A 413 13.88 20.34 -8.60
C PRO A 413 13.23 21.36 -9.55
N ALA A 414 13.85 21.67 -10.69
CA ALA A 414 13.29 22.60 -11.68
C ALA A 414 12.00 22.05 -12.33
N GLN A 415 11.96 20.76 -12.63
CA GLN A 415 10.73 20.12 -13.14
C GLN A 415 9.62 20.15 -12.10
N GLN A 416 9.95 19.92 -10.82
CA GLN A 416 8.99 19.98 -9.73
C GLN A 416 8.45 21.41 -9.54
N ASP A 417 9.28 22.45 -9.66
CA ASP A 417 8.84 23.85 -9.61
C ASP A 417 7.81 24.17 -10.71
N VAL A 418 8.04 23.68 -11.93
CA VAL A 418 7.07 23.83 -13.02
C VAL A 418 5.75 23.14 -12.70
N ILE A 419 5.78 21.93 -12.10
CA ILE A 419 4.57 21.22 -11.64
C ILE A 419 3.85 22.05 -10.56
N ILE A 420 4.57 22.61 -9.61
CA ILE A 420 3.99 23.46 -8.55
C ILE A 420 3.27 24.65 -9.18
N GLU A 421 3.89 25.36 -10.13
CA GLU A 421 3.27 26.50 -10.81
C GLU A 421 2.05 26.09 -11.67
N MET A 422 2.07 24.92 -12.31
CA MET A 422 0.89 24.38 -13.01
C MET A 422 -0.28 24.14 -12.05
N VAL A 423 -0.02 23.56 -10.88
CA VAL A 423 -1.06 23.33 -9.87
C VAL A 423 -1.60 24.66 -9.32
N LYS A 424 -0.74 25.65 -9.03
CA LYS A 424 -1.17 26.99 -8.63
C LYS A 424 -2.09 27.61 -9.67
N LYS A 425 -1.75 27.47 -10.93
CA LYS A 425 -2.51 28.02 -12.06
C LYS A 425 -3.92 27.41 -12.17
N CYS A 426 -4.15 26.19 -11.70
CA CYS A 426 -5.48 25.60 -11.65
C CYS A 426 -6.43 26.36 -10.70
N PHE A 427 -5.92 27.11 -9.73
CA PHE A 427 -6.71 27.88 -8.76
C PHE A 427 -6.91 29.35 -9.18
N GLU A 428 -6.38 29.81 -10.31
CA GLU A 428 -6.62 31.16 -10.85
C GLU A 428 -7.82 31.18 -11.80
#